data_c7f561c3df4659990dba18b18a5cc149
#
_entry.id   c7f561c3df4659990dba18b18a5cc149
#
_cell.length_a   1.000
_cell.length_b   1.000
_cell.length_c   1.000
_cell.angle_alpha   90.00
_cell.angle_beta   90.00
_cell.angle_gamma   90.00
#
_symmetry.space_group_name_H-M   'P 1'
#
loop_
_entity.id
_entity.type
_entity.pdbx_description
1 polymer ?
#
loop_
_entity_poly.entity_id
_entity_poly.type
_entity_poly.pdbx_seq_one_letter_code
_entity_poly.pdbx_strand_id
1 'polypeptide(L)'
;MAKESMKARERKRAKMVEKYATKRAALKAAGDWEGLQKLPVNGSKVRMHNRCLLTGRPRGYMRQFGISRNVFRNMALDGKIPGVTKSSW
;
A
#
# COMPACT_ATOMS: atom_id res chain seq x y z
N MET A 1 10.03 -9.89 8.81
CA MET A 1 9.20 -8.71 9.04
C MET A 1 9.83 -7.48 8.41
N ALA A 2 9.02 -6.53 7.95
CA ALA A 2 9.53 -5.27 7.42
C ALA A 2 10.10 -4.40 8.55
N LYS A 3 11.19 -3.68 8.25
CA LYS A 3 11.77 -2.74 9.22
C LYS A 3 10.83 -1.56 9.47
N GLU A 4 10.87 -1.01 10.68
CA GLU A 4 10.06 0.16 11.02
C GLU A 4 10.36 1.37 10.11
N SER A 5 11.63 1.52 9.68
CA SER A 5 12.02 2.57 8.74
C SER A 5 11.29 2.44 7.40
N MET A 6 11.05 1.23 6.93
CA MET A 6 10.32 0.98 5.67
C MET A 6 8.84 1.32 5.83
N LYS A 7 8.24 0.98 6.96
CA LYS A 7 6.84 1.33 7.27
C LYS A 7 6.67 2.85 7.38
N ALA A 8 7.60 3.52 8.06
CA ALA A 8 7.58 4.98 8.20
C ALA A 8 7.72 5.68 6.85
N ARG A 9 8.59 5.18 5.98
CA ARG A 9 8.76 5.68 4.62
C ARG A 9 7.47 5.57 3.81
N GLU A 10 6.79 4.44 3.92
CA GLU A 10 5.51 4.22 3.22
C GLU A 10 4.43 5.20 3.70
N ARG A 11 4.33 5.43 5.01
CA ARG A 11 3.41 6.42 5.57
C ARG A 11 3.71 7.83 5.07
N LYS A 12 5.00 8.18 4.99
CA LYS A 12 5.44 9.48 4.46
C LYS A 12 5.04 9.64 3.00
N ARG A 13 5.24 8.60 2.18
CA ARG A 13 4.83 8.59 0.77
C ARG A 13 3.32 8.76 0.63
N ALA A 14 2.53 8.08 1.46
CA ALA A 14 1.08 8.20 1.43
C ALA A 14 0.62 9.64 1.69
N LYS A 15 1.22 10.31 2.68
CA LYS A 15 0.92 11.72 2.98
C LYS A 15 1.29 12.63 1.82
N MET A 16 2.43 12.40 1.18
CA MET A 16 2.88 13.22 0.04
C MET A 16 2.01 13.00 -1.19
N VAL A 17 1.59 11.76 -1.45
CA VAL A 17 0.68 11.44 -2.56
C VAL A 17 -0.64 12.19 -2.37
N GLU A 18 -1.19 12.17 -1.16
CA GLU A 18 -2.43 12.88 -0.85
C GLU A 18 -2.26 14.40 -1.02
N LYS A 19 -1.14 14.96 -0.53
CA LYS A 19 -0.84 16.39 -0.63
C LYS A 19 -0.77 16.88 -2.07
N TYR A 20 -0.15 16.11 -2.96
CA TYR A 20 0.08 16.51 -4.34
C TYR A 20 -0.93 15.92 -5.34
N ALA A 21 -1.92 15.18 -4.90
CA ALA A 21 -2.89 14.53 -5.78
C ALA A 21 -3.64 15.55 -6.66
N THR A 22 -4.13 16.63 -6.06
CA THR A 22 -4.86 17.69 -6.79
C THR A 22 -3.96 18.39 -7.80
N LYS A 23 -2.74 18.74 -7.41
CA LYS A 23 -1.76 19.39 -8.31
C LYS A 23 -1.42 18.49 -9.49
N ARG A 24 -1.21 17.20 -9.27
CA ARG A 24 -0.92 16.24 -10.33
C ARG A 24 -2.08 16.12 -11.31
N ALA A 25 -3.30 16.04 -10.81
CA ALA A 25 -4.49 15.95 -11.64
C ALA A 25 -4.64 17.20 -12.52
N ALA A 26 -4.44 18.39 -11.95
CA ALA A 26 -4.51 19.65 -12.67
C ALA A 26 -3.43 19.76 -13.76
N LEU A 27 -2.19 19.35 -13.45
CA LEU A 27 -1.08 19.39 -14.41
C LEU A 27 -1.27 18.37 -15.54
N LYS A 28 -1.80 17.19 -15.25
CA LYS A 28 -2.13 16.20 -16.28
C LYS A 28 -3.23 16.72 -17.22
N ALA A 29 -4.27 17.34 -16.67
CA ALA A 29 -5.35 17.91 -17.47
C ALA A 29 -4.87 19.03 -18.36
N ALA A 30 -3.91 19.84 -17.90
CA ALA A 30 -3.29 20.92 -18.67
C ALA A 30 -2.21 20.44 -19.65
N GLY A 31 -1.77 19.18 -19.56
CA GLY A 31 -0.70 18.63 -20.38
C GLY A 31 0.69 19.17 -20.05
N ASP A 32 0.87 19.71 -18.85
CA ASP A 32 2.14 20.29 -18.38
C ASP A 32 3.06 19.21 -17.80
N TRP A 33 3.79 18.54 -18.69
CA TRP A 33 4.70 17.47 -18.30
C TRP A 33 5.93 17.97 -17.54
N GLU A 34 6.40 19.19 -17.85
CA GLU A 34 7.51 19.79 -17.12
C GLU A 34 7.13 20.08 -15.66
N GLY A 35 5.93 20.61 -15.44
CA GLY A 35 5.40 20.84 -14.10
C GLY A 35 5.28 19.55 -13.30
N LEU A 36 4.86 18.46 -13.96
CA LEU A 36 4.79 17.13 -13.30
C LEU A 36 6.16 16.65 -12.87
N GLN A 37 7.20 16.86 -13.67
CA GLN A 37 8.57 16.45 -13.36
C GLN A 37 9.16 17.23 -12.18
N LYS A 38 8.71 18.45 -11.95
CA LYS A 38 9.17 19.29 -10.83
C LYS A 38 8.58 18.88 -9.48
N LEU A 39 7.52 18.09 -9.46
CA LEU A 39 6.92 17.62 -8.22
C LEU A 39 7.80 16.58 -7.55
N PRO A 40 7.76 16.49 -6.18
CA PRO A 40 8.55 15.49 -5.47
C PRO A 40 8.24 14.07 -5.95
N VAL A 41 9.27 13.27 -6.15
CA VAL A 41 9.13 11.89 -6.64
C VAL A 41 8.34 11.03 -5.63
N ASN A 42 8.53 11.26 -4.34
CA ASN A 42 7.80 10.54 -3.30
C ASN A 42 6.30 10.88 -3.27
N GLY A 43 5.89 11.92 -3.97
CA GLY A 43 4.47 12.24 -4.19
C GLY A 43 3.85 11.43 -5.33
N SER A 44 4.60 10.55 -5.99
CA SER A 44 4.08 9.73 -7.07
C SER A 44 3.40 8.48 -6.51
N LYS A 45 2.17 8.27 -6.94
CA LYS A 45 1.36 7.12 -6.54
C LYS A 45 1.98 5.78 -6.94
N VAL A 46 2.76 5.73 -8.02
CA VAL A 46 3.38 4.50 -8.50
C VAL A 46 4.47 3.97 -7.56
N ARG A 47 4.99 4.80 -6.66
CA ARG A 47 5.98 4.39 -5.67
C ARG A 47 5.38 3.76 -4.42
N MET A 48 4.05 3.81 -4.28
CA MET A 48 3.37 3.20 -3.14
C MET A 48 3.21 1.70 -3.35
N HIS A 49 3.38 0.96 -2.25
CA HIS A 49 3.13 -0.47 -2.21
C HIS A 49 2.10 -0.79 -1.14
N ASN A 50 1.22 -1.72 -1.45
CA ASN A 50 0.36 -2.30 -0.44
C ASN A 50 1.22 -3.13 0.52
N ARG A 51 1.04 -2.92 1.82
CA ARG A 51 1.78 -3.64 2.85
C ARG A 51 0.83 -4.27 3.86
N CYS A 52 1.19 -5.42 4.38
CA CYS A 52 0.43 -6.08 5.43
C CYS A 52 0.25 -5.12 6.61
N LEU A 53 -1.00 -4.97 7.08
CA LEU A 53 -1.31 -4.08 8.20
C LEU A 53 -0.64 -4.51 9.52
N LEU A 54 -0.35 -5.80 9.67
CA LEU A 54 0.23 -6.34 10.90
C LEU A 54 1.75 -6.43 10.86
N THR A 55 2.33 -6.86 9.71
CA THR A 55 3.77 -7.10 9.61
C THR A 55 4.50 -6.09 8.73
N GLY A 56 3.77 -5.38 7.87
CA GLY A 56 4.36 -4.44 6.92
C GLY A 56 4.98 -5.09 5.68
N ARG A 57 4.80 -6.40 5.50
CA ARG A 57 5.35 -7.13 4.37
C ARG A 57 4.71 -6.66 3.05
N PRO A 58 5.53 -6.27 2.01
CA PRO A 58 4.97 -5.82 0.73
C PRO A 58 4.59 -6.97 -0.19
N ARG A 59 5.19 -8.14 -0.02
CA ARG A 59 4.93 -9.31 -0.87
C ARG A 59 3.83 -10.18 -0.29
N GLY A 60 3.11 -10.88 -1.18
CA GLY A 60 2.03 -11.77 -0.76
C GLY A 60 0.85 -11.05 -0.11
N TYR A 61 0.65 -9.78 -0.44
CA TYR A 61 -0.44 -8.98 0.11
C TYR A 61 -1.78 -9.40 -0.50
N MET A 62 -2.77 -9.62 0.37
CA MET A 62 -4.14 -9.94 -0.04
C MET A 62 -5.02 -8.71 0.12
N ARG A 63 -5.43 -8.10 -0.99
CA ARG A 63 -6.23 -6.86 -0.98
C ARG A 63 -7.57 -7.02 -0.25
N GLN A 64 -8.15 -8.19 -0.33
CA GLN A 64 -9.43 -8.48 0.30
C GLN A 64 -9.38 -8.34 1.82
N PHE A 65 -8.25 -8.68 2.44
CA PHE A 65 -8.10 -8.67 3.89
C PHE A 65 -7.12 -7.63 4.42
N GLY A 66 -6.31 -7.02 3.55
CA GLY A 66 -5.31 -6.04 3.95
C GLY A 66 -4.12 -6.62 4.70
N ILE A 67 -3.86 -7.91 4.56
CA ILE A 67 -2.78 -8.63 5.25
C ILE A 67 -2.05 -9.54 4.28
N SER A 68 -0.82 -9.98 4.66
CA SER A 68 -0.05 -10.91 3.85
C SER A 68 -0.66 -12.32 3.90
N ARG A 69 -0.34 -13.14 2.89
CA ARG A 69 -0.82 -14.53 2.84
C ARG A 69 -0.39 -15.36 4.06
N ASN A 70 0.79 -15.08 4.61
CA ASN A 70 1.29 -15.79 5.78
C ASN A 70 0.47 -15.48 7.04
N VAL A 71 0.17 -14.19 7.25
CA VAL A 71 -0.68 -13.75 8.36
C VAL A 71 -2.11 -14.27 8.16
N PHE A 72 -2.62 -14.19 6.94
CA PHE A 72 -3.94 -14.72 6.59
C PHE A 72 -4.07 -16.20 6.95
N ARG A 73 -3.07 -17.01 6.56
CA ARG A 73 -3.07 -18.44 6.88
C ARG A 73 -3.13 -18.70 8.39
N ASN A 74 -2.28 -18.00 9.15
CA ASN A 74 -2.24 -18.17 10.60
C ASN A 74 -3.56 -17.76 11.26
N MET A 75 -4.13 -16.63 10.86
CA MET A 75 -5.40 -16.16 11.40
C MET A 75 -6.58 -17.06 11.00
N ALA A 76 -6.56 -17.61 9.79
CA ALA A 76 -7.60 -18.52 9.33
C ALA A 76 -7.56 -19.85 10.12
N LEU A 77 -6.36 -20.37 10.38
CA LEU A 77 -6.18 -21.59 11.20
C LEU A 77 -6.62 -21.37 12.65
N ASP A 78 -6.44 -20.16 13.18
CA ASP A 78 -6.87 -19.79 14.51
C ASP A 78 -8.37 -19.45 14.60
N GLY A 79 -9.07 -19.44 13.45
CA GLY A 79 -10.48 -19.10 13.39
C GLY A 79 -10.81 -17.62 13.61
N LYS A 80 -9.84 -16.72 13.41
CA LYS A 80 -10.01 -15.28 13.64
C LYS A 80 -10.64 -14.54 12.48
N ILE A 81 -10.78 -15.17 11.31
CA ILE A 81 -11.36 -14.54 10.12
C ILE A 81 -12.76 -15.09 9.89
N PRO A 82 -13.81 -14.26 10.02
CA PRO A 82 -15.18 -14.72 9.81
C PRO A 82 -15.42 -15.17 8.36
N GLY A 83 -16.19 -16.24 8.20
CA GLY A 83 -16.58 -16.74 6.88
C GLY A 83 -15.52 -17.52 6.13
N VAL A 84 -14.31 -17.66 6.69
CA VAL A 84 -13.24 -18.44 6.07
C VAL A 84 -13.27 -19.87 6.62
N THR A 85 -13.35 -20.84 5.73
CA THR A 85 -13.32 -22.24 6.07
C THR A 85 -12.18 -22.96 5.34
N LYS A 86 -11.68 -24.04 5.94
CA LYS A 86 -10.64 -24.84 5.33
C LYS A 86 -11.20 -25.59 4.12
N SER A 87 -10.48 -25.55 3.00
CA SER A 87 -10.92 -26.15 1.74
C SER A 87 -10.14 -27.42 1.37
N SER A 88 -9.45 -28.02 2.33
CA SER A 88 -8.77 -29.31 2.10
C SER A 88 -9.65 -30.48 2.54
N TRP A 89 -9.75 -31.47 1.68
CA TRP A 89 -10.47 -32.71 1.91
C TRP A 89 -9.65 -33.93 1.57
#